data_fe526b29e8019bdafd6fc531993a1c71
#
_entry.id   fe526b29e8019bdafd6fc531993a1c71
#
_cell.length_a   1.000
_cell.length_b   1.000
_cell.length_c   1.000
_cell.angle_alpha   90.00
_cell.angle_beta   90.00
_cell.angle_gamma   90.00
#
_symmetry.space_group_name_H-M   'P 1'
#
loop_
_entity.id
_entity.type
_entity.pdbx_description
1 polymer ?
#
loop_
_entity_poly.entity_id
_entity_poly.type
_entity_poly.pdbx_seq_one_letter_code
_entity_poly.pdbx_strand_id
1 'polypeptide(L)'
;MAMSTVRLPLGELEKALAARPKHVFIAGASRGIGEATARLLGEERNYRLTLAARSYNRCLGVAMDIGTERANGLRMDLLDERSIDEAVVSAESRFGPIDVLILNAGINLPTAVDDLSVTARNAFKQVLYINVIGTFYLAQLVAQHMPQNGRILFVGSVMARMGGAGSAGYVASKHAILGLVRTMAHELGPRGIRVNAINPGWVDTQMANEVLTRMATERGVTLQQQTSEMLSGQPIKRMAKPQEVASYLKFLMGPGGDCVTGQGIDLSCGSVMI
;
A
#
# COMPACT_ATOMS: atom_id res chain seq x y z
N MET A 1 34.32 -1.09 -31.87
CA MET A 1 34.79 -1.25 -30.51
C MET A 1 33.73 -2.03 -29.72
N ALA A 2 34.01 -3.29 -29.41
CA ALA A 2 33.09 -4.12 -28.62
C ALA A 2 33.14 -3.66 -27.18
N MET A 3 32.00 -3.24 -26.60
CA MET A 3 31.87 -3.00 -25.16
C MET A 3 32.03 -4.33 -24.44
N SER A 4 33.14 -4.50 -23.74
CA SER A 4 33.38 -5.63 -22.83
C SER A 4 32.37 -5.50 -21.67
N THR A 5 31.36 -6.35 -21.68
CA THR A 5 30.46 -6.53 -20.53
C THR A 5 31.25 -7.24 -19.43
N VAL A 6 31.76 -6.50 -18.47
CA VAL A 6 32.37 -7.06 -17.25
C VAL A 6 31.24 -7.73 -16.45
N ARG A 7 31.18 -9.06 -16.51
CA ARG A 7 30.30 -9.84 -15.63
C ARG A 7 31.02 -10.00 -14.27
N LEU A 8 30.51 -9.34 -13.25
CA LEU A 8 30.96 -9.55 -11.88
C LEU A 8 30.65 -11.00 -11.43
N PRO A 9 31.53 -11.65 -10.66
CA PRO A 9 31.23 -12.93 -10.03
C PRO A 9 29.98 -12.84 -9.16
N LEU A 10 29.18 -13.93 -9.08
CA LEU A 10 27.87 -13.94 -8.39
C LEU A 10 27.98 -13.39 -6.95
N GLY A 11 29.00 -13.77 -6.19
CA GLY A 11 29.19 -13.30 -4.82
C GLY A 11 29.59 -11.81 -4.68
N GLU A 12 30.21 -11.22 -5.70
CA GLU A 12 30.45 -9.77 -5.73
C GLU A 12 29.21 -8.98 -6.12
N LEU A 13 28.39 -9.54 -7.00
CA LEU A 13 27.09 -8.97 -7.35
C LEU A 13 26.14 -8.97 -6.15
N GLU A 14 26.10 -10.06 -5.39
CA GLU A 14 25.30 -10.17 -4.16
C GLU A 14 25.76 -9.17 -3.10
N LYS A 15 27.07 -9.00 -2.89
CA LYS A 15 27.64 -8.00 -1.97
C LYS A 15 27.33 -6.58 -2.42
N ALA A 16 27.43 -6.28 -3.71
CA ALA A 16 27.12 -4.96 -4.26
C ALA A 16 25.62 -4.63 -4.13
N LEU A 17 24.73 -5.61 -4.36
CA LEU A 17 23.29 -5.47 -4.14
C LEU A 17 22.93 -5.26 -2.66
N ALA A 18 23.63 -5.94 -1.74
CA ALA A 18 23.42 -5.77 -0.30
C ALA A 18 23.93 -4.42 0.23
N ALA A 19 24.92 -3.82 -0.42
CA ALA A 19 25.51 -2.54 -0.04
C ALA A 19 24.77 -1.31 -0.60
N ARG A 20 23.90 -1.48 -1.61
CA ARG A 20 23.15 -0.37 -2.19
C ARG A 20 21.96 0.06 -1.32
N PRO A 21 21.54 1.33 -1.38
CA PRO A 21 20.29 1.74 -0.76
C PRO A 21 19.11 0.91 -1.28
N LYS A 22 18.21 0.50 -0.40
CA LYS A 22 17.03 -0.28 -0.77
C LYS A 22 16.06 0.55 -1.61
N HIS A 23 15.62 0.01 -2.74
CA HIS A 23 14.60 0.63 -3.57
C HIS A 23 13.21 0.27 -3.04
N VAL A 24 12.46 1.27 -2.61
CA VAL A 24 11.08 1.14 -2.11
C VAL A 24 10.13 1.76 -3.11
N PHE A 25 9.21 0.96 -3.64
CA PHE A 25 8.12 1.42 -4.49
C PHE A 25 6.84 1.56 -3.67
N ILE A 26 6.24 2.76 -3.63
CA ILE A 26 5.02 3.04 -2.88
C ILE A 26 3.88 3.37 -3.85
N ALA A 27 2.96 2.43 -4.04
CA ALA A 27 1.74 2.64 -4.79
C ALA A 27 0.71 3.39 -3.92
N GLY A 28 0.23 4.55 -4.38
CA GLY A 28 -0.68 5.40 -3.61
C GLY A 28 0.05 6.37 -2.67
N ALA A 29 1.20 6.91 -3.10
CA ALA A 29 2.06 7.77 -2.29
C ALA A 29 1.63 9.26 -2.26
N SER A 30 0.56 9.65 -2.93
CA SER A 30 0.19 11.06 -3.10
C SER A 30 -0.48 11.71 -1.89
N ARG A 31 -0.89 10.94 -0.89
CA ARG A 31 -1.57 11.41 0.34
C ARG A 31 -1.66 10.32 1.41
N GLY A 32 -2.04 10.73 2.63
CA GLY A 32 -2.39 9.83 3.73
C GLY A 32 -1.24 8.91 4.14
N ILE A 33 -1.51 7.61 4.30
CA ILE A 33 -0.53 6.62 4.76
C ILE A 33 0.67 6.53 3.81
N GLY A 34 0.44 6.52 2.50
CA GLY A 34 1.51 6.41 1.51
C GLY A 34 2.45 7.61 1.52
N GLU A 35 1.94 8.84 1.61
CA GLU A 35 2.74 10.04 1.77
C GLU A 35 3.50 10.05 3.09
N ALA A 36 2.84 9.70 4.20
CA ALA A 36 3.48 9.62 5.51
C ALA A 36 4.63 8.59 5.51
N THR A 37 4.43 7.45 4.83
CA THR A 37 5.47 6.43 4.66
C THR A 37 6.64 6.97 3.83
N ALA A 38 6.36 7.65 2.72
CA ALA A 38 7.40 8.24 1.88
C ALA A 38 8.24 9.26 2.66
N ARG A 39 7.61 10.15 3.41
CA ARG A 39 8.30 11.16 4.24
C ARG A 39 9.15 10.52 5.34
N LEU A 40 8.59 9.53 6.07
CA LEU A 40 9.33 8.81 7.11
C LEU A 40 10.57 8.09 6.58
N LEU A 41 10.45 7.41 5.42
CA LEU A 41 11.59 6.74 4.78
C LEU A 41 12.58 7.73 4.17
N GLY A 42 12.09 8.89 3.71
CA GLY A 42 12.91 9.97 3.17
C GLY A 42 13.87 10.60 4.17
N GLU A 43 13.62 10.46 5.48
CA GLU A 43 14.55 10.90 6.54
C GLU A 43 15.85 10.06 6.55
N GLU A 44 15.82 8.84 6.02
CA GLU A 44 16.95 7.92 6.00
C GLU A 44 17.63 7.86 4.63
N ARG A 45 18.97 7.87 4.61
CA ARG A 45 19.76 7.86 3.36
C ARG A 45 19.90 6.49 2.70
N ASN A 46 19.51 5.42 3.40
CA ASN A 46 19.59 4.03 2.95
C ASN A 46 18.40 3.61 2.05
N TYR A 47 17.51 4.53 1.71
CA TYR A 47 16.40 4.28 0.80
C TYR A 47 16.47 5.11 -0.48
N ARG A 48 16.01 4.49 -1.58
CA ARG A 48 15.59 5.13 -2.84
C ARG A 48 14.09 4.91 -2.98
N LEU A 49 13.34 5.95 -3.28
CA LEU A 49 11.88 5.92 -3.22
C LEU A 49 11.27 6.19 -4.59
N THR A 50 10.42 5.29 -5.06
CA THR A 50 9.50 5.55 -6.17
C THR A 50 8.10 5.76 -5.60
N LEU A 51 7.55 6.94 -5.85
CA LEU A 51 6.26 7.40 -5.35
C LEU A 51 5.26 7.41 -6.52
N ALA A 52 4.36 6.43 -6.56
CA ALA A 52 3.45 6.26 -7.69
C ALA A 52 1.99 6.50 -7.30
N ALA A 53 1.28 7.30 -8.10
CA ALA A 53 -0.16 7.52 -7.98
C ALA A 53 -0.73 8.16 -9.26
N ARG A 54 -2.06 8.23 -9.38
CA ARG A 54 -2.73 9.00 -10.44
C ARG A 54 -2.39 10.50 -10.36
N SER A 55 -2.26 11.03 -9.15
CA SER A 55 -1.91 12.43 -8.90
C SER A 55 -0.39 12.62 -8.97
N TYR A 56 0.17 12.61 -10.18
CA TYR A 56 1.60 12.78 -10.44
C TYR A 56 2.22 13.97 -9.71
N ASN A 57 1.62 15.17 -9.83
CA ASN A 57 2.17 16.40 -9.24
C ASN A 57 2.33 16.32 -7.71
N ARG A 58 1.44 15.61 -7.00
CA ARG A 58 1.58 15.40 -5.57
C ARG A 58 2.75 14.47 -5.24
N CYS A 59 2.90 13.36 -5.98
CA CYS A 59 4.04 12.46 -5.81
C CYS A 59 5.36 13.17 -6.12
N LEU A 60 5.38 14.00 -7.18
CA LEU A 60 6.55 14.81 -7.53
C LEU A 60 6.90 15.81 -6.41
N GLY A 61 5.92 16.51 -5.84
CA GLY A 61 6.14 17.44 -4.72
C GLY A 61 6.79 16.73 -3.52
N VAL A 62 6.25 15.59 -3.10
CA VAL A 62 6.85 14.79 -2.01
C VAL A 62 8.28 14.33 -2.37
N ALA A 63 8.51 13.91 -3.62
CA ALA A 63 9.84 13.49 -4.07
C ALA A 63 10.84 14.66 -4.06
N MET A 64 10.41 15.88 -4.43
CA MET A 64 11.24 17.08 -4.37
C MET A 64 11.62 17.45 -2.92
N ASP A 65 10.67 17.34 -1.98
CA ASP A 65 10.93 17.58 -0.56
C ASP A 65 11.97 16.60 0.03
N ILE A 66 11.98 15.34 -0.44
CA ILE A 66 12.93 14.30 -0.02
C ILE A 66 14.31 14.46 -0.68
N GLY A 67 14.33 14.99 -1.90
CA GLY A 67 15.49 15.12 -2.76
C GLY A 67 15.42 14.21 -3.99
N THR A 68 15.46 14.81 -5.17
CA THR A 68 15.23 14.10 -6.45
C THR A 68 16.32 13.08 -6.81
N GLU A 69 17.46 13.12 -6.16
CA GLU A 69 18.50 12.10 -6.27
C GLU A 69 18.13 10.79 -5.54
N ARG A 70 17.20 10.84 -4.58
CA ARG A 70 16.75 9.69 -3.76
C ARG A 70 15.30 9.33 -3.94
N ALA A 71 14.48 10.23 -4.47
CA ALA A 71 13.06 9.99 -4.69
C ALA A 71 12.62 10.45 -6.07
N ASN A 72 11.67 9.74 -6.67
CA ASN A 72 10.99 10.17 -7.89
C ASN A 72 9.48 9.98 -7.77
N GLY A 73 8.72 10.87 -8.42
CA GLY A 73 7.28 10.75 -8.58
C GLY A 73 6.95 10.14 -9.94
N LEU A 74 6.00 9.21 -9.98
CA LEU A 74 5.49 8.61 -11.21
C LEU A 74 3.97 8.69 -11.26
N ARG A 75 3.43 8.84 -12.48
CA ARG A 75 2.01 8.62 -12.72
C ARG A 75 1.77 7.12 -12.88
N MET A 76 0.78 6.60 -12.15
CA MET A 76 0.34 5.21 -12.29
C MET A 76 -1.16 5.11 -11.99
N ASP A 77 -1.90 4.46 -12.86
CA ASP A 77 -3.31 4.12 -12.65
C ASP A 77 -3.48 2.59 -12.60
N LEU A 78 -4.00 2.10 -11.49
CA LEU A 78 -4.25 0.66 -11.31
C LEU A 78 -5.41 0.11 -12.16
N LEU A 79 -6.15 0.96 -12.87
CA LEU A 79 -7.13 0.56 -13.88
C LEU A 79 -6.50 0.29 -15.25
N ASP A 80 -5.24 0.64 -15.44
CA ASP A 80 -4.53 0.57 -16.72
C ASP A 80 -3.21 -0.21 -16.55
N GLU A 81 -3.20 -1.46 -17.04
CA GLU A 81 -2.04 -2.35 -16.95
C GLU A 81 -0.81 -1.74 -17.62
N ARG A 82 -0.97 -1.07 -18.77
CA ARG A 82 0.12 -0.39 -19.44
C ARG A 82 0.72 0.72 -18.57
N SER A 83 -0.10 1.48 -17.86
CA SER A 83 0.36 2.49 -16.91
C SER A 83 1.16 1.88 -15.76
N ILE A 84 0.80 0.66 -15.32
CA ILE A 84 1.53 -0.10 -14.30
C ILE A 84 2.90 -0.55 -14.86
N ASP A 85 2.93 -1.14 -16.06
CA ASP A 85 4.17 -1.59 -16.72
C ASP A 85 5.16 -0.44 -16.88
N GLU A 86 4.71 0.68 -17.44
CA GLU A 86 5.52 1.88 -17.65
C GLU A 86 6.09 2.42 -16.33
N ALA A 87 5.30 2.40 -15.26
CA ALA A 87 5.74 2.87 -13.95
C ALA A 87 6.81 1.96 -13.33
N VAL A 88 6.66 0.62 -13.43
CA VAL A 88 7.65 -0.33 -12.92
C VAL A 88 8.95 -0.25 -13.71
N VAL A 89 8.89 -0.25 -15.05
CA VAL A 89 10.06 -0.11 -15.92
C VAL A 89 10.81 1.19 -15.63
N SER A 90 10.09 2.33 -15.48
CA SER A 90 10.69 3.61 -15.14
C SER A 90 11.36 3.60 -13.77
N ALA A 91 10.72 2.98 -12.77
CA ALA A 91 11.25 2.87 -11.42
C ALA A 91 12.55 2.06 -11.39
N GLU A 92 12.55 0.87 -12.01
CA GLU A 92 13.71 -0.02 -12.05
C GLU A 92 14.87 0.56 -12.89
N SER A 93 14.57 1.26 -13.98
CA SER A 93 15.58 1.95 -14.78
C SER A 93 16.30 3.05 -13.98
N ARG A 94 15.60 3.68 -13.02
CA ARG A 94 16.17 4.77 -12.23
C ARG A 94 16.95 4.29 -11.02
N PHE A 95 16.43 3.35 -10.25
CA PHE A 95 16.98 2.95 -8.94
C PHE A 95 17.35 1.47 -8.83
N GLY A 96 17.24 0.72 -9.92
CA GLY A 96 17.47 -0.73 -9.94
C GLY A 96 16.27 -1.52 -9.41
N PRO A 97 16.44 -2.84 -9.18
CA PRO A 97 15.37 -3.72 -8.77
C PRO A 97 14.68 -3.22 -7.49
N ILE A 98 13.37 -3.44 -7.41
CA ILE A 98 12.55 -3.04 -6.27
C ILE A 98 12.72 -4.05 -5.13
N ASP A 99 13.30 -3.60 -4.01
CA ASP A 99 13.50 -4.43 -2.80
C ASP A 99 12.24 -4.51 -1.94
N VAL A 100 11.46 -3.41 -1.93
CA VAL A 100 10.24 -3.31 -1.12
C VAL A 100 9.12 -2.72 -1.96
N LEU A 101 8.00 -3.42 -2.02
CA LEU A 101 6.77 -2.94 -2.65
C LEU A 101 5.72 -2.67 -1.58
N ILE A 102 5.23 -1.43 -1.50
CA ILE A 102 4.14 -1.02 -0.61
C ILE A 102 2.89 -0.74 -1.44
N LEU A 103 1.90 -1.60 -1.29
CA LEU A 103 0.62 -1.57 -2.00
C LEU A 103 -0.42 -0.85 -1.13
N ASN A 104 -0.39 0.49 -1.14
CA ASN A 104 -1.26 1.33 -0.33
C ASN A 104 -2.41 1.94 -1.15
N ALA A 105 -2.32 1.99 -2.47
CA ALA A 105 -3.39 2.53 -3.30
C ALA A 105 -4.70 1.75 -3.11
N GLY A 106 -5.79 2.48 -2.98
CA GLY A 106 -7.12 1.89 -2.85
C GLY A 106 -8.22 2.96 -2.79
N ILE A 107 -9.45 2.53 -3.02
CA ILE A 107 -10.65 3.36 -2.96
C ILE A 107 -11.74 2.68 -2.14
N ASN A 108 -12.62 3.50 -1.57
CA ASN A 108 -13.85 3.06 -0.91
C ASN A 108 -15.03 3.84 -1.50
N LEU A 109 -15.83 3.19 -2.31
CA LEU A 109 -17.04 3.75 -2.91
C LEU A 109 -18.29 3.12 -2.28
N PRO A 110 -19.43 3.84 -2.26
CA PRO A 110 -20.71 3.28 -1.80
C PRO A 110 -21.13 2.08 -2.66
N THR A 111 -21.44 0.98 -2.01
CA THR A 111 -21.85 -0.27 -2.64
C THR A 111 -22.85 -1.01 -1.74
N ALA A 112 -23.98 -0.38 -1.46
CA ALA A 112 -25.04 -0.98 -0.66
C ALA A 112 -25.63 -2.20 -1.38
N VAL A 113 -26.03 -3.23 -0.62
CA VAL A 113 -26.51 -4.51 -1.18
C VAL A 113 -27.88 -4.35 -1.84
N ASP A 114 -28.68 -3.43 -1.36
CA ASP A 114 -30.02 -3.11 -1.85
C ASP A 114 -30.04 -2.05 -2.96
N ASP A 115 -28.91 -1.40 -3.28
CA ASP A 115 -28.78 -0.46 -4.40
C ASP A 115 -28.49 -1.20 -5.72
N LEU A 116 -29.56 -1.40 -6.52
CA LEU A 116 -29.48 -2.07 -7.82
C LEU A 116 -29.13 -1.09 -8.97
N SER A 117 -28.76 0.16 -8.67
CA SER A 117 -28.39 1.15 -9.69
C SER A 117 -27.16 0.71 -10.50
N VAL A 118 -27.05 1.20 -11.74
CA VAL A 118 -25.85 1.02 -12.57
C VAL A 118 -24.63 1.65 -11.90
N THR A 119 -24.84 2.77 -11.19
CA THR A 119 -23.78 3.48 -10.45
C THR A 119 -23.17 2.59 -9.35
N ALA A 120 -24.00 1.97 -8.50
CA ALA A 120 -23.52 1.10 -7.43
C ALA A 120 -22.80 -0.15 -7.99
N ARG A 121 -23.32 -0.76 -9.06
CA ARG A 121 -22.66 -1.90 -9.72
C ARG A 121 -21.31 -1.52 -10.32
N ASN A 122 -21.20 -0.34 -10.95
CA ASN A 122 -19.94 0.13 -11.50
C ASN A 122 -18.95 0.50 -10.37
N ALA A 123 -19.42 1.10 -9.29
CA ALA A 123 -18.61 1.37 -8.10
C ALA A 123 -18.02 0.07 -7.51
N PHE A 124 -18.84 -0.98 -7.38
CA PHE A 124 -18.40 -2.30 -6.92
C PHE A 124 -17.26 -2.86 -7.80
N LYS A 125 -17.47 -2.87 -9.13
CA LYS A 125 -16.46 -3.33 -10.09
C LYS A 125 -15.17 -2.52 -9.99
N GLN A 126 -15.28 -1.19 -9.91
CA GLN A 126 -14.13 -0.29 -9.83
C GLN A 126 -13.33 -0.51 -8.55
N VAL A 127 -14.01 -0.71 -7.40
CA VAL A 127 -13.36 -1.02 -6.13
C VAL A 127 -12.58 -2.34 -6.24
N LEU A 128 -13.19 -3.40 -6.76
CA LEU A 128 -12.50 -4.68 -6.92
C LEU A 128 -11.34 -4.57 -7.91
N TYR A 129 -11.51 -3.85 -9.01
CA TYR A 129 -10.45 -3.71 -9.99
C TYR A 129 -9.23 -3.01 -9.39
N ILE A 130 -9.41 -1.84 -8.77
CA ILE A 130 -8.31 -1.07 -8.19
C ILE A 130 -7.69 -1.79 -6.99
N ASN A 131 -8.53 -2.21 -6.03
CA ASN A 131 -8.02 -2.72 -4.75
C ASN A 131 -7.49 -4.16 -4.83
N VAL A 132 -7.90 -4.93 -5.85
CA VAL A 132 -7.53 -6.35 -5.98
C VAL A 132 -6.79 -6.60 -7.28
N ILE A 133 -7.45 -6.41 -8.45
CA ILE A 133 -6.92 -6.87 -9.74
C ILE A 133 -5.66 -6.09 -10.11
N GLY A 134 -5.74 -4.77 -10.22
CA GLY A 134 -4.59 -3.93 -10.57
C GLY A 134 -3.49 -3.95 -9.51
N THR A 135 -3.87 -4.05 -8.22
CA THR A 135 -2.92 -4.21 -7.12
C THR A 135 -2.18 -5.55 -7.20
N PHE A 136 -2.87 -6.64 -7.53
CA PHE A 136 -2.25 -7.96 -7.70
C PHE A 136 -1.37 -8.00 -8.95
N TYR A 137 -1.81 -7.41 -10.07
CA TYR A 137 -0.99 -7.30 -11.28
C TYR A 137 0.33 -6.58 -11.01
N LEU A 138 0.29 -5.43 -10.32
CA LEU A 138 1.50 -4.72 -9.89
C LEU A 138 2.40 -5.61 -9.02
N ALA A 139 1.80 -6.34 -8.06
CA ALA A 139 2.55 -7.25 -7.20
C ALA A 139 3.23 -8.38 -7.97
N GLN A 140 2.54 -8.99 -8.95
CA GLN A 140 3.08 -10.04 -9.82
C GLN A 140 4.25 -9.50 -10.65
N LEU A 141 4.09 -8.34 -11.28
CA LEU A 141 5.10 -7.75 -12.13
C LEU A 141 6.39 -7.45 -11.35
N VAL A 142 6.27 -6.81 -10.19
CA VAL A 142 7.43 -6.50 -9.33
C VAL A 142 8.05 -7.79 -8.76
N ALA A 143 7.25 -8.78 -8.37
CA ALA A 143 7.76 -10.03 -7.80
C ALA A 143 8.67 -10.81 -8.75
N GLN A 144 8.50 -10.67 -10.09
CA GLN A 144 9.35 -11.35 -11.07
C GLN A 144 10.82 -10.96 -10.93
N HIS A 145 11.09 -9.66 -10.72
CA HIS A 145 12.44 -9.09 -10.66
C HIS A 145 12.90 -8.74 -9.25
N MET A 146 12.01 -8.91 -8.24
CA MET A 146 12.33 -8.59 -6.85
C MET A 146 13.52 -9.43 -6.36
N PRO A 147 14.55 -8.83 -5.74
CA PRO A 147 15.68 -9.55 -5.18
C PRO A 147 15.26 -10.53 -4.07
N GLN A 148 16.14 -11.49 -3.78
CA GLN A 148 15.97 -12.33 -2.60
C GLN A 148 15.85 -11.48 -1.34
N ASN A 149 15.09 -11.98 -0.36
CA ASN A 149 14.80 -11.26 0.87
C ASN A 149 14.02 -9.92 0.71
N GLY A 150 13.33 -9.74 -0.42
CA GLY A 150 12.44 -8.61 -0.66
C GLY A 150 11.22 -8.58 0.28
N ARG A 151 10.44 -7.52 0.19
CA ARG A 151 9.21 -7.31 0.98
C ARG A 151 8.07 -6.84 0.11
N ILE A 152 6.90 -7.46 0.25
CA ILE A 152 5.64 -6.97 -0.33
C ILE A 152 4.68 -6.70 0.82
N LEU A 153 4.28 -5.45 0.98
CA LEU A 153 3.44 -4.98 2.08
C LEU A 153 2.15 -4.39 1.55
N PHE A 154 1.03 -5.04 1.86
CA PHE A 154 -0.29 -4.53 1.51
C PHE A 154 -0.83 -3.64 2.63
N VAL A 155 -1.46 -2.53 2.28
CA VAL A 155 -2.31 -1.78 3.19
C VAL A 155 -3.74 -2.30 3.05
N GLY A 156 -4.09 -3.21 3.93
CA GLY A 156 -5.40 -3.82 4.06
C GLY A 156 -6.41 -2.89 4.73
N SER A 157 -7.20 -3.44 5.65
CA SER A 157 -8.11 -2.75 6.57
C SER A 157 -8.62 -3.76 7.59
N VAL A 158 -9.09 -3.32 8.75
CA VAL A 158 -9.91 -4.16 9.65
C VAL A 158 -11.16 -4.70 8.96
N MET A 159 -11.62 -4.05 7.87
CA MET A 159 -12.68 -4.58 7.00
C MET A 159 -12.30 -5.87 6.27
N ALA A 160 -11.07 -6.35 6.41
CA ALA A 160 -10.66 -7.70 6.00
C ALA A 160 -11.03 -8.78 7.04
N ARG A 161 -11.57 -8.38 8.19
CA ARG A 161 -11.96 -9.24 9.34
C ARG A 161 -13.44 -9.17 9.66
N MET A 162 -14.11 -8.13 9.21
CA MET A 162 -15.50 -7.83 9.58
C MET A 162 -16.29 -7.28 8.39
N GLY A 163 -17.61 -7.29 8.51
CA GLY A 163 -18.52 -6.65 7.55
C GLY A 163 -18.66 -5.15 7.80
N GLY A 164 -19.22 -4.45 6.80
CA GLY A 164 -19.54 -3.03 6.91
C GLY A 164 -20.70 -2.68 5.98
N ALA A 165 -21.79 -2.15 6.54
CA ALA A 165 -22.94 -1.75 5.75
C ALA A 165 -22.56 -0.69 4.70
N GLY A 166 -23.18 -0.73 3.53
CA GLY A 166 -22.96 0.21 2.44
C GLY A 166 -21.60 0.11 1.73
N SER A 167 -20.72 -0.85 2.11
CA SER A 167 -19.34 -0.95 1.64
C SER A 167 -18.98 -2.36 1.13
N ALA A 168 -19.95 -3.09 0.52
CA ALA A 168 -19.75 -4.47 0.11
C ALA A 168 -18.50 -4.67 -0.77
N GLY A 169 -18.28 -3.79 -1.76
CA GLY A 169 -17.10 -3.87 -2.63
C GLY A 169 -15.80 -3.67 -1.87
N TYR A 170 -15.75 -2.70 -0.95
CA TYR A 170 -14.56 -2.44 -0.14
C TYR A 170 -14.27 -3.61 0.80
N VAL A 171 -15.27 -4.10 1.52
CA VAL A 171 -15.16 -5.27 2.40
C VAL A 171 -14.66 -6.49 1.64
N ALA A 172 -15.29 -6.83 0.51
CA ALA A 172 -14.87 -7.94 -0.34
C ALA A 172 -13.41 -7.77 -0.80
N SER A 173 -13.03 -6.57 -1.24
CA SER A 173 -11.67 -6.29 -1.68
C SER A 173 -10.64 -6.49 -0.57
N LYS A 174 -10.96 -6.08 0.66
CA LYS A 174 -10.02 -6.20 1.78
C LYS A 174 -9.91 -7.63 2.30
N HIS A 175 -10.96 -8.44 2.23
CA HIS A 175 -10.88 -9.88 2.47
C HIS A 175 -10.03 -10.59 1.42
N ALA A 176 -10.19 -10.23 0.13
CA ALA A 176 -9.39 -10.79 -0.97
C ALA A 176 -7.88 -10.55 -0.76
N ILE A 177 -7.48 -9.37 -0.26
CA ILE A 177 -6.08 -9.06 0.05
C ILE A 177 -5.47 -10.10 1.00
N LEU A 178 -6.17 -10.55 2.04
CA LEU A 178 -5.62 -11.55 2.96
C LEU A 178 -5.41 -12.91 2.28
N GLY A 179 -6.26 -13.28 1.33
CA GLY A 179 -6.08 -14.46 0.49
C GLY A 179 -4.80 -14.33 -0.36
N LEU A 180 -4.64 -13.20 -1.04
CA LEU A 180 -3.45 -12.92 -1.86
C LEU A 180 -2.18 -12.93 -1.03
N VAL A 181 -2.17 -12.28 0.13
CA VAL A 181 -1.02 -12.23 1.05
C VAL A 181 -0.56 -13.65 1.44
N ARG A 182 -1.50 -14.51 1.80
CA ARG A 182 -1.20 -15.89 2.20
C ARG A 182 -0.64 -16.73 1.03
N THR A 183 -1.29 -16.65 -0.13
CA THR A 183 -0.85 -17.36 -1.34
C THR A 183 0.54 -16.90 -1.77
N MET A 184 0.74 -15.58 -1.91
CA MET A 184 2.03 -15.02 -2.31
C MET A 184 3.14 -15.31 -1.28
N ALA A 185 2.83 -15.37 0.01
CA ALA A 185 3.81 -15.75 1.04
C ALA A 185 4.28 -17.20 0.87
N HIS A 186 3.39 -18.11 0.47
CA HIS A 186 3.78 -19.50 0.14
C HIS A 186 4.63 -19.58 -1.13
N GLU A 187 4.23 -18.89 -2.19
CA GLU A 187 4.90 -18.98 -3.50
C GLU A 187 6.26 -18.27 -3.50
N LEU A 188 6.38 -17.14 -2.83
CA LEU A 188 7.59 -16.32 -2.82
C LEU A 188 8.53 -16.59 -1.63
N GLY A 189 8.04 -17.32 -0.62
CA GLY A 189 8.81 -17.72 0.56
C GLY A 189 10.13 -18.44 0.25
N PRO A 190 10.20 -19.38 -0.72
CA PRO A 190 11.46 -20.02 -1.12
C PRO A 190 12.54 -19.06 -1.62
N ARG A 191 12.15 -17.86 -2.10
CA ARG A 191 13.07 -16.77 -2.47
C ARG A 191 13.39 -15.85 -1.28
N GLY A 192 12.91 -16.16 -0.07
CA GLY A 192 13.04 -15.32 1.10
C GLY A 192 12.21 -14.03 1.04
N ILE A 193 11.27 -13.89 0.11
CA ILE A 193 10.39 -12.72 0.02
C ILE A 193 9.26 -12.85 1.05
N ARG A 194 9.10 -11.84 1.90
CA ARG A 194 8.03 -11.80 2.91
C ARG A 194 6.86 -10.97 2.37
N VAL A 195 5.66 -11.51 2.51
CA VAL A 195 4.42 -10.88 2.04
C VAL A 195 3.48 -10.75 3.22
N ASN A 196 3.11 -9.51 3.58
CA ASN A 196 2.23 -9.23 4.70
C ASN A 196 1.22 -8.13 4.37
N ALA A 197 0.14 -8.06 5.14
CA ALA A 197 -0.76 -6.93 5.17
C ALA A 197 -0.73 -6.25 6.55
N ILE A 198 -0.83 -4.92 6.55
CA ILE A 198 -1.25 -4.16 7.71
C ILE A 198 -2.73 -3.83 7.51
N ASN A 199 -3.55 -4.06 8.52
CA ASN A 199 -4.98 -3.79 8.52
C ASN A 199 -5.29 -2.63 9.47
N PRO A 200 -5.22 -1.36 8.99
CA PRO A 200 -5.59 -0.24 9.83
C PRO A 200 -7.10 -0.25 10.13
N GLY A 201 -7.45 0.25 11.32
CA GLY A 201 -8.78 0.75 11.61
C GLY A 201 -9.01 2.13 11.01
N TRP A 202 -9.63 3.03 11.76
CA TRP A 202 -9.80 4.41 11.35
C TRP A 202 -8.46 5.16 11.44
N VAL A 203 -8.00 5.69 10.31
CA VAL A 203 -6.79 6.51 10.20
C VAL A 203 -7.21 7.91 9.76
N ASP A 204 -6.66 8.95 10.39
CA ASP A 204 -6.94 10.34 10.05
C ASP A 204 -6.39 10.68 8.66
N THR A 205 -7.22 10.46 7.66
CA THR A 205 -6.93 10.65 6.24
C THR A 205 -8.13 11.27 5.53
N GLN A 206 -7.89 11.83 4.36
CA GLN A 206 -8.98 12.34 3.52
C GLN A 206 -10.02 11.24 3.22
N MET A 207 -9.61 9.99 2.95
CA MET A 207 -10.54 8.87 2.70
C MET A 207 -11.46 8.62 3.90
N ALA A 208 -10.92 8.61 5.12
CA ALA A 208 -11.72 8.41 6.33
C ALA A 208 -12.71 9.56 6.53
N ASN A 209 -12.28 10.80 6.33
CA ASN A 209 -13.14 11.97 6.43
C ASN A 209 -14.27 11.97 5.39
N GLU A 210 -13.99 11.56 4.15
CA GLU A 210 -15.01 11.40 3.09
C GLU A 210 -16.07 10.35 3.48
N VAL A 211 -15.65 9.21 4.05
CA VAL A 211 -16.56 8.16 4.51
C VAL A 211 -17.40 8.64 5.69
N LEU A 212 -16.79 9.27 6.70
CA LEU A 212 -17.49 9.78 7.88
C LEU A 212 -18.46 10.88 7.54
N THR A 213 -18.10 11.79 6.62
CA THR A 213 -18.99 12.85 6.13
C THR A 213 -20.21 12.26 5.44
N ARG A 214 -20.04 11.24 4.60
CA ARG A 214 -21.16 10.53 3.96
C ARG A 214 -22.07 9.89 5.00
N MET A 215 -21.52 9.13 5.94
CA MET A 215 -22.29 8.49 7.03
C MET A 215 -23.06 9.53 7.87
N ALA A 216 -22.45 10.66 8.19
CA ALA A 216 -23.08 11.75 8.91
C ALA A 216 -24.28 12.34 8.13
N THR A 217 -24.07 12.57 6.82
CA THR A 217 -25.12 13.08 5.92
C THR A 217 -26.31 12.12 5.82
N GLU A 218 -26.04 10.82 5.62
CA GLU A 218 -27.06 9.77 5.53
C GLU A 218 -27.89 9.65 6.83
N ARG A 219 -27.28 9.93 7.97
CA ARG A 219 -27.93 9.87 9.30
C ARG A 219 -28.53 11.21 9.76
N GLY A 220 -28.28 12.29 9.05
CA GLY A 220 -28.73 13.63 9.45
C GLY A 220 -28.07 14.15 10.74
N VAL A 221 -26.83 13.74 11.02
CA VAL A 221 -26.03 14.16 12.18
C VAL A 221 -24.81 14.98 11.74
N THR A 222 -24.16 15.68 12.69
CA THR A 222 -22.91 16.37 12.39
C THR A 222 -21.74 15.40 12.22
N LEU A 223 -20.72 15.78 11.45
CA LEU A 223 -19.49 15.01 11.32
C LEU A 223 -18.84 14.74 12.68
N GLN A 224 -18.91 15.71 13.60
CA GLN A 224 -18.36 15.56 14.95
C GLN A 224 -19.11 14.50 15.76
N GLN A 225 -20.44 14.48 15.69
CA GLN A 225 -21.25 13.46 16.34
C GLN A 225 -20.98 12.08 15.77
N GLN A 226 -20.97 11.94 14.43
CA GLN A 226 -20.67 10.68 13.74
C GLN A 226 -19.29 10.14 14.14
N THR A 227 -18.27 11.02 14.18
CA THR A 227 -16.91 10.66 14.57
C THR A 227 -16.83 10.23 16.03
N SER A 228 -17.46 10.97 16.94
CA SER A 228 -17.48 10.66 18.37
C SER A 228 -18.13 9.30 18.65
N GLU A 229 -19.29 9.04 18.03
CA GLU A 229 -19.99 7.76 18.18
C GLU A 229 -19.15 6.60 17.66
N MET A 230 -18.54 6.74 16.48
CA MET A 230 -17.68 5.74 15.89
C MET A 230 -16.47 5.42 16.81
N LEU A 231 -15.86 6.44 17.40
CA LEU A 231 -14.71 6.28 18.30
C LEU A 231 -15.11 5.73 19.69
N SER A 232 -16.36 5.91 20.11
CA SER A 232 -16.84 5.48 21.42
C SER A 232 -16.73 3.96 21.63
N GLY A 233 -16.86 3.18 20.53
CA GLY A 233 -16.74 1.72 20.54
C GLY A 233 -15.31 1.19 20.56
N GLN A 234 -14.29 2.07 20.50
CA GLN A 234 -12.88 1.67 20.52
C GLN A 234 -12.30 1.80 21.94
N PRO A 235 -11.43 0.87 22.39
CA PRO A 235 -10.66 1.04 23.63
C PRO A 235 -9.83 2.31 23.66
N ILE A 236 -9.08 2.58 22.60
CA ILE A 236 -8.34 3.83 22.43
C ILE A 236 -9.18 4.76 21.54
N LYS A 237 -9.87 5.73 22.15
CA LYS A 237 -10.91 6.58 21.51
C LYS A 237 -10.32 7.68 20.61
N ARG A 238 -9.54 7.29 19.60
CA ARG A 238 -9.01 8.18 18.59
C ARG A 238 -8.80 7.46 17.27
N MET A 239 -8.69 8.19 16.19
CA MET A 239 -8.13 7.66 14.95
C MET A 239 -6.62 7.45 15.10
N ALA A 240 -6.09 6.45 14.40
CA ALA A 240 -4.65 6.33 14.23
C ALA A 240 -4.14 7.46 13.32
N LYS A 241 -2.90 7.88 13.52
CA LYS A 241 -2.25 8.82 12.61
C LYS A 241 -1.61 8.06 11.43
N PRO A 242 -1.56 8.62 10.22
CA PRO A 242 -0.86 8.01 9.09
C PRO A 242 0.59 7.61 9.42
N GLN A 243 1.28 8.40 10.26
CA GLN A 243 2.65 8.16 10.70
C GLN A 243 2.78 6.90 11.57
N GLU A 244 1.75 6.54 12.35
CA GLU A 244 1.75 5.33 13.16
C GLU A 244 1.72 4.08 12.26
N VAL A 245 0.91 4.13 11.19
CA VAL A 245 0.88 3.05 10.18
C VAL A 245 2.20 3.00 9.40
N ALA A 246 2.75 4.15 9.01
CA ALA A 246 4.04 4.24 8.33
C ALA A 246 5.18 3.64 9.16
N SER A 247 5.20 3.91 10.47
CA SER A 247 6.21 3.35 11.40
C SER A 247 6.14 1.83 11.45
N TYR A 248 4.93 1.26 11.41
CA TYR A 248 4.78 -0.19 11.41
C TYR A 248 5.15 -0.83 10.05
N LEU A 249 4.85 -0.17 8.92
CA LEU A 249 5.35 -0.57 7.61
C LEU A 249 6.88 -0.61 7.62
N LYS A 250 7.52 0.45 8.14
CA LYS A 250 8.99 0.51 8.28
C LYS A 250 9.54 -0.61 9.16
N PHE A 251 8.89 -0.94 10.27
CA PHE A 251 9.27 -2.08 11.13
C PHE A 251 9.29 -3.40 10.34
N LEU A 252 8.25 -3.68 9.54
CA LEU A 252 8.18 -4.90 8.73
C LEU A 252 9.19 -4.94 7.58
N MET A 253 9.71 -3.80 7.14
CA MET A 253 10.78 -3.71 6.14
C MET A 253 12.16 -4.01 6.72
N GLY A 254 12.32 -3.86 8.03
CA GLY A 254 13.56 -4.06 8.77
C GLY A 254 13.72 -5.47 9.34
N PRO A 255 14.79 -5.69 10.15
CA PRO A 255 15.06 -7.00 10.77
C PRO A 255 13.94 -7.51 11.67
N GLY A 256 13.15 -6.62 12.29
CA GLY A 256 11.99 -7.01 13.11
C GLY A 256 10.89 -7.75 12.33
N GLY A 257 10.86 -7.59 11.00
CA GLY A 257 9.93 -8.28 10.11
C GLY A 257 10.47 -9.59 9.50
N ASP A 258 11.70 -10.02 9.83
CA ASP A 258 12.36 -11.14 9.14
C ASP A 258 11.66 -12.48 9.30
N CYS A 259 11.00 -12.73 10.41
CA CYS A 259 10.24 -13.97 10.65
C CYS A 259 8.73 -13.81 10.38
N VAL A 260 8.27 -12.64 9.86
CA VAL A 260 6.85 -12.34 9.65
C VAL A 260 6.53 -12.46 8.16
N THR A 261 5.68 -13.43 7.79
CA THR A 261 5.15 -13.58 6.42
C THR A 261 3.76 -14.21 6.45
N GLY A 262 2.92 -13.92 5.46
CA GLY A 262 1.55 -14.45 5.34
C GLY A 262 0.57 -13.83 6.34
N GLN A 263 0.95 -12.76 7.06
CA GLN A 263 0.16 -12.20 8.14
C GLN A 263 -0.65 -10.98 7.70
N GLY A 264 -1.85 -10.85 8.30
CA GLY A 264 -2.61 -9.61 8.31
C GLY A 264 -2.59 -9.05 9.73
N ILE A 265 -1.92 -7.92 9.93
CA ILE A 265 -1.64 -7.35 11.25
C ILE A 265 -2.56 -6.16 11.48
N ASP A 266 -3.39 -6.24 12.52
CA ASP A 266 -4.41 -5.24 12.80
C ASP A 266 -3.85 -4.07 13.63
N LEU A 267 -3.98 -2.84 13.10
CA LEU A 267 -3.61 -1.57 13.74
C LEU A 267 -4.86 -0.72 13.94
N SER A 268 -5.68 -1.05 14.92
CA SER A 268 -7.09 -0.62 14.98
C SER A 268 -7.48 0.20 16.19
N CYS A 269 -6.54 0.61 17.04
CA CYS A 269 -6.87 1.22 18.34
C CYS A 269 -7.81 0.33 19.18
N GLY A 270 -7.78 -0.99 18.93
CA GLY A 270 -8.60 -1.97 19.63
C GLY A 270 -10.02 -2.15 19.07
N SER A 271 -10.37 -1.52 17.92
CA SER A 271 -11.71 -1.71 17.32
C SER A 271 -11.95 -3.15 16.82
N VAL A 272 -10.88 -3.90 16.55
CA VAL A 272 -10.90 -5.33 16.23
C VAL A 272 -9.83 -6.03 17.05
N MET A 273 -10.23 -7.10 17.75
CA MET A 273 -9.36 -7.95 18.57
C MET A 273 -9.71 -9.40 18.27
N ILE A 274 -8.88 -10.10 17.47
CA ILE A 274 -9.06 -11.49 17.02
C ILE A 274 -7.73 -12.23 17.06
#